data_e3d309d246bb58a9d5ba05e398fc0dfa
#
_entry.id   e3d309d246bb58a9d5ba05e398fc0dfa
#
_cell.length_a   1.000
_cell.length_b   1.000
_cell.length_c   1.000
_cell.angle_alpha   90.00
_cell.angle_beta   90.00
_cell.angle_gamma   90.00
#
_symmetry.space_group_name_H-M   'P 1'
#
loop_
_entity.id
_entity.type
_entity.pdbx_description
1 polymer ?
#
loop_
_entity_poly.entity_id
_entity_poly.type
_entity_poly.pdbx_seq_one_letter_code
_entity_poly.pdbx_strand_id
1 'polypeptide(L)'
;MTSHAALCPVMNGLPPEALTQVAAYFQALSEPTRLQILNFLREKERNVGELAELCGYSSANISRHLSLLTQHALVARESRGNSAYYRIADASIYELCDLVCGNIARKLDRAAEERALFAAPGVGLTAPSPGRD
;
A
#
# COMPACT_ATOMS: atom_id res chain seq x y z
N MET A 1 -28.30 5.03 11.29
CA MET A 1 -28.13 4.87 10.65
C MET A 1 -27.37 4.40 10.23
N THR A 2 -27.13 4.02 9.93
CA THR A 2 -26.49 3.64 9.47
C THR A 2 -26.16 3.42 8.63
N SER A 3 -26.08 3.00 8.45
CA SER A 3 -25.86 2.73 7.46
C SER A 3 -24.72 3.16 6.78
N HIS A 4 -23.60 2.80 7.11
CA HIS A 4 -22.52 3.15 6.44
C HIS A 4 -22.44 2.49 5.16
N ALA A 5 -22.95 1.33 5.07
CA ALA A 5 -22.91 0.61 3.82
C ALA A 5 -23.58 1.42 2.76
N ALA A 6 -24.57 2.14 3.14
CA ALA A 6 -25.25 2.95 2.17
C ALA A 6 -24.50 4.19 1.83
N LEU A 7 -23.51 4.52 2.64
CA LEU A 7 -22.83 5.74 2.41
C LEU A 7 -21.91 5.70 1.26
N CYS A 8 -21.33 4.52 0.99
CA CYS A 8 -20.25 4.53 0.05
C CYS A 8 -20.22 3.33 -0.84
N PRO A 9 -21.36 2.91 -1.34
CA PRO A 9 -21.33 1.82 -2.29
C PRO A 9 -20.55 2.17 -3.52
N VAL A 10 -20.56 3.44 -3.89
CA VAL A 10 -19.85 3.86 -5.08
C VAL A 10 -19.44 5.29 -4.91
N MET A 11 -18.46 5.67 -5.65
CA MET A 11 -18.04 7.06 -5.66
C MET A 11 -18.92 7.91 -6.55
N ASN A 12 -19.84 7.27 -7.24
CA ASN A 12 -20.76 7.97 -8.09
C ASN A 12 -21.64 8.88 -7.24
N GLY A 13 -21.71 10.13 -7.60
CA GLY A 13 -22.51 11.07 -6.84
C GLY A 13 -21.80 11.79 -5.74
N LEU A 14 -20.54 11.47 -5.51
CA LEU A 14 -19.77 12.21 -4.51
C LEU A 14 -19.42 13.59 -5.06
N PRO A 15 -19.51 14.61 -4.20
CA PRO A 15 -19.09 15.95 -4.64
C PRO A 15 -17.59 16.03 -4.79
N PRO A 16 -17.10 17.04 -5.53
CA PRO A 16 -15.65 17.15 -5.74
C PRO A 16 -14.85 17.20 -4.44
N GLU A 17 -15.39 17.82 -3.41
CA GLU A 17 -14.68 17.90 -2.12
C GLU A 17 -14.44 16.52 -1.54
N ALA A 18 -15.44 15.65 -1.65
CA ALA A 18 -15.29 14.30 -1.13
C ALA A 18 -14.32 13.51 -1.97
N LEU A 19 -14.34 13.68 -3.27
CA LEU A 19 -13.39 13.01 -4.15
C LEU A 19 -11.96 13.44 -3.87
N THR A 20 -11.78 14.71 -3.50
CA THR A 20 -10.46 15.19 -3.14
C THR A 20 -9.94 14.46 -1.89
N GLN A 21 -10.82 14.22 -0.93
CA GLN A 21 -10.42 13.48 0.26
C GLN A 21 -10.08 12.03 -0.07
N VAL A 22 -10.86 11.42 -0.94
CA VAL A 22 -10.55 10.05 -1.37
C VAL A 22 -9.20 10.00 -2.06
N ALA A 23 -8.95 10.98 -2.93
CA ALA A 23 -7.67 11.04 -3.64
C ALA A 23 -6.51 11.20 -2.67
N ALA A 24 -6.68 12.03 -1.64
CA ALA A 24 -5.62 12.23 -0.65
C ALA A 24 -5.32 10.94 0.11
N TYR A 25 -6.36 10.16 0.39
CA TYR A 25 -6.18 8.87 1.05
C TYR A 25 -5.32 7.94 0.18
N PHE A 26 -5.67 7.84 -1.10
CA PHE A 26 -4.88 7.01 -2.00
C PHE A 26 -3.46 7.55 -2.16
N GLN A 27 -3.31 8.86 -2.12
CA GLN A 27 -1.99 9.44 -2.24
C GLN A 27 -1.11 9.06 -1.06
N ALA A 28 -1.69 8.94 0.12
CA ALA A 28 -0.94 8.49 1.28
C ALA A 28 -0.40 7.08 1.07
N LEU A 29 -1.02 6.30 0.21
CA LEU A 29 -0.59 4.94 -0.08
C LEU A 29 0.29 4.83 -1.32
N SER A 30 0.49 5.91 -2.04
CA SER A 30 1.15 5.83 -3.34
C SER A 30 2.65 6.05 -3.26
N GLU A 31 3.28 5.44 -2.27
CA GLU A 31 4.71 5.57 -2.10
C GLU A 31 5.25 4.27 -1.48
N PRO A 32 6.25 3.66 -2.11
CA PRO A 32 6.68 2.32 -1.69
C PRO A 32 7.11 2.22 -0.24
N THR A 33 7.78 3.24 0.29
CA THR A 33 8.23 3.18 1.67
C THR A 33 7.06 3.14 2.62
N ARG A 34 6.00 3.89 2.33
CA ARG A 34 4.83 3.88 3.19
C ARG A 34 4.13 2.53 3.16
N LEU A 35 4.06 1.91 1.98
CA LEU A 35 3.49 0.57 1.91
C LEU A 35 4.34 -0.43 2.67
N GLN A 36 5.65 -0.26 2.63
CA GLN A 36 6.56 -1.11 3.36
C GLN A 36 6.35 -0.97 4.87
N ILE A 37 6.19 0.25 5.34
CA ILE A 37 5.92 0.50 6.75
C ILE A 37 4.63 -0.20 7.16
N LEU A 38 3.57 -0.03 6.38
CA LEU A 38 2.30 -0.68 6.70
C LEU A 38 2.44 -2.19 6.74
N ASN A 39 3.27 -2.73 5.87
CA ASN A 39 3.49 -4.16 5.84
C ASN A 39 4.18 -4.66 7.11
N PHE A 40 5.17 -3.92 7.58
CA PHE A 40 5.85 -4.30 8.82
C PHE A 40 4.92 -4.14 10.02
N LEU A 41 4.06 -3.15 10.00
CA LEU A 41 3.11 -2.95 11.10
C LEU A 41 1.99 -3.98 11.09
N ARG A 42 1.81 -4.69 10.00
CA ARG A 42 0.84 -5.76 9.97
C ARG A 42 1.21 -6.86 10.94
N GLU A 43 2.50 -7.06 11.15
CA GLU A 43 2.96 -8.12 12.04
C GLU A 43 2.85 -7.73 13.51
N LYS A 44 3.26 -6.53 13.84
CA LYS A 44 3.20 -6.05 15.21
C LYS A 44 3.52 -4.57 15.23
N GLU A 45 3.23 -3.93 16.33
CA GLU A 45 3.59 -2.52 16.50
C GLU A 45 5.10 -2.36 16.59
N ARG A 46 5.58 -1.21 16.16
CA ARG A 46 7.02 -0.96 16.12
C ARG A 46 7.29 0.51 16.37
N ASN A 47 8.47 0.80 16.87
CA ASN A 47 8.89 2.19 17.04
C ASN A 47 9.64 2.66 15.80
N VAL A 48 9.98 3.96 15.77
CA VAL A 48 10.60 4.55 14.60
C VAL A 48 11.94 3.90 14.30
N GLY A 49 12.73 3.64 15.34
CA GLY A 49 14.06 3.04 15.13
C GLY A 49 13.97 1.67 14.48
N GLU A 50 13.02 0.87 14.94
CA GLU A 50 12.82 -0.46 14.34
C GLU A 50 12.43 -0.36 12.89
N LEU A 51 11.51 0.56 12.59
CA LEU A 51 11.06 0.72 11.21
C LEU A 51 12.17 1.25 10.32
N ALA A 52 12.97 2.19 10.85
CA ALA A 52 14.07 2.73 10.07
C ALA A 52 15.07 1.64 9.71
N GLU A 53 15.35 0.78 10.67
CA GLU A 53 16.27 -0.32 10.43
C GLU A 53 15.71 -1.31 9.43
N LEU A 54 14.47 -1.68 9.60
CA LEU A 54 13.84 -2.65 8.71
C LEU A 54 13.70 -2.12 7.29
N CYS A 55 13.40 -0.85 7.15
CA CYS A 55 13.22 -0.26 5.83
C CYS A 55 14.52 0.20 5.18
N GLY A 56 15.57 0.35 5.99
CA GLY A 56 16.84 0.81 5.45
C GLY A 56 16.89 2.30 5.20
N TYR A 57 16.17 3.08 6.00
CA TYR A 57 16.14 4.53 5.85
C TYR A 57 16.42 5.19 7.18
N SER A 58 16.64 6.49 7.14
CA SER A 58 16.90 7.25 8.36
C SER A 58 15.64 7.39 9.18
N SER A 59 15.80 7.62 10.48
CA SER A 59 14.66 7.85 11.35
C SER A 59 13.86 9.08 10.92
N ALA A 60 14.55 10.10 10.45
CA ALA A 60 13.86 11.31 9.99
C ALA A 60 12.99 11.01 8.79
N ASN A 61 13.49 10.19 7.87
CA ASN A 61 12.72 9.81 6.69
C ASN A 61 11.48 9.03 7.10
N ILE A 62 11.66 8.05 7.98
CA ILE A 62 10.54 7.22 8.43
C ILE A 62 9.53 8.07 9.19
N SER A 63 10.01 9.00 10.02
CA SER A 63 9.10 9.86 10.79
C SER A 63 8.20 10.68 9.90
N ARG A 64 8.73 11.17 8.78
CA ARG A 64 7.90 11.93 7.84
C ARG A 64 6.81 11.08 7.25
N HIS A 65 7.14 9.85 6.87
CA HIS A 65 6.13 8.94 6.34
C HIS A 65 5.09 8.57 7.38
N LEU A 66 5.55 8.34 8.62
CA LEU A 66 4.62 8.00 9.69
C LEU A 66 3.69 9.15 10.02
N SER A 67 4.19 10.38 9.96
CA SER A 67 3.34 11.55 10.19
C SER A 67 2.21 11.60 9.17
N LEU A 68 2.53 11.37 7.91
CA LEU A 68 1.51 11.37 6.88
C LEU A 68 0.49 10.26 7.09
N LEU A 69 0.98 9.08 7.42
CA LEU A 69 0.08 7.95 7.66
C LEU A 69 -0.81 8.19 8.88
N THR A 70 -0.27 8.83 9.91
CA THR A 70 -1.05 9.16 11.08
C THR A 70 -2.10 10.20 10.75
N GLN A 71 -1.73 11.17 9.93
CA GLN A 71 -2.64 12.22 9.52
C GLN A 71 -3.88 11.66 8.83
N HIS A 72 -3.71 10.58 8.10
CA HIS A 72 -4.82 9.95 7.41
C HIS A 72 -5.45 8.80 8.21
N ALA A 73 -5.10 8.71 9.50
CA ALA A 73 -5.68 7.72 10.39
C ALA A 73 -5.42 6.28 9.95
N LEU A 74 -4.35 6.07 9.21
CA LEU A 74 -3.96 4.73 8.82
C LEU A 74 -3.15 4.04 9.91
N VAL A 75 -2.37 4.81 10.65
CA VAL A 75 -1.62 4.30 11.79
C VAL A 75 -1.94 5.16 13.00
N ALA A 76 -1.71 4.59 14.17
CA ALA A 76 -1.89 5.28 15.44
C ALA A 76 -0.57 5.27 16.18
N ARG A 77 -0.34 6.38 16.89
CA ARG A 77 0.92 6.56 17.63
C ARG A 77 0.64 6.50 19.11
N GLU A 78 1.48 5.81 19.83
CA GLU A 78 1.35 5.71 21.29
C GLU A 78 2.70 5.97 21.92
N SER A 79 2.76 6.92 22.86
CA SER A 79 3.98 7.20 23.58
C SER A 79 4.17 6.20 24.70
N ARG A 80 5.37 5.66 24.82
CA ARG A 80 5.75 4.75 25.91
C ARG A 80 7.11 5.15 26.41
N GLY A 81 7.13 5.86 27.52
CA GLY A 81 8.39 6.39 28.04
C GLY A 81 9.01 7.35 27.05
N ASN A 82 10.21 7.03 26.61
CA ASN A 82 10.92 7.89 25.67
C ASN A 82 10.70 7.50 24.22
N SER A 83 9.90 6.49 23.99
CA SER A 83 9.69 5.98 22.63
C SER A 83 8.27 6.17 22.20
N ALA A 84 8.09 6.30 20.89
CA ALA A 84 6.76 6.31 20.30
C ALA A 84 6.61 5.05 19.49
N TYR A 85 5.53 4.32 19.74
CA TYR A 85 5.21 3.11 19.01
C TYR A 85 4.05 3.37 18.07
N TYR A 86 4.12 2.74 16.93
CA TYR A 86 3.10 2.89 15.90
C TYR A 86 2.44 1.56 15.64
N ARG A 87 1.15 1.60 15.37
CA ARG A 87 0.39 0.41 15.04
C ARG A 87 -0.64 0.75 13.99
N ILE A 88 -1.17 -0.25 13.35
CA ILE A 88 -2.22 -0.06 12.37
C ILE A 88 -3.48 0.41 13.09
N ALA A 89 -4.07 1.49 12.60
CA ALA A 89 -5.31 1.99 13.14
C ALA A 89 -6.52 1.42 12.43
N ASP A 90 -6.37 1.11 11.15
CA ASP A 90 -7.48 0.63 10.35
C ASP A 90 -7.02 -0.58 9.54
N ALA A 91 -7.37 -1.76 10.01
CA ALA A 91 -6.91 -2.99 9.37
C ALA A 91 -7.53 -3.22 8.01
N SER A 92 -8.58 -2.51 7.66
CA SER A 92 -9.19 -2.67 6.35
C SER A 92 -8.27 -2.25 5.22
N ILE A 93 -7.21 -1.51 5.53
CA ILE A 93 -6.23 -1.14 4.53
C ILE A 93 -5.60 -2.38 3.88
N TYR A 94 -5.48 -3.45 4.65
CA TYR A 94 -4.86 -4.66 4.10
C TYR A 94 -5.76 -5.36 3.11
N GLU A 95 -7.08 -5.26 3.30
CA GLU A 95 -8.01 -5.78 2.29
C GLU A 95 -7.88 -5.03 0.99
N LEU A 96 -7.75 -3.72 1.08
CA LEU A 96 -7.57 -2.90 -0.11
C LEU A 96 -6.26 -3.26 -0.81
N CYS A 97 -5.19 -3.39 -0.05
CA CYS A 97 -3.90 -3.73 -0.64
C CYS A 97 -3.94 -5.11 -1.27
N ASP A 98 -4.60 -6.07 -0.62
CA ASP A 98 -4.70 -7.41 -1.17
C ASP A 98 -5.48 -7.40 -2.48
N LEU A 99 -6.53 -6.58 -2.57
CA LEU A 99 -7.28 -6.45 -3.81
C LEU A 99 -6.40 -5.91 -4.94
N VAL A 100 -5.62 -4.89 -4.64
CA VAL A 100 -4.74 -4.30 -5.65
C VAL A 100 -3.67 -5.28 -6.07
N CYS A 101 -3.06 -5.95 -5.08
CA CYS A 101 -2.02 -6.94 -5.38
C CYS A 101 -2.57 -8.06 -6.25
N GLY A 102 -3.76 -8.55 -5.91
CA GLY A 102 -4.38 -9.60 -6.70
C GLY A 102 -4.69 -9.14 -8.12
N ASN A 103 -5.11 -7.89 -8.25
CA ASN A 103 -5.39 -7.32 -9.55
C ASN A 103 -4.13 -7.28 -10.42
N ILE A 104 -3.04 -6.80 -9.82
CA ILE A 104 -1.78 -6.70 -10.54
C ILE A 104 -1.27 -8.09 -10.92
N ALA A 105 -1.35 -9.03 -9.98
CA ALA A 105 -0.89 -10.39 -10.25
C ALA A 105 -1.65 -11.02 -11.41
N ARG A 106 -2.97 -10.82 -11.44
CA ARG A 106 -3.76 -11.38 -12.53
C ARG A 106 -3.40 -10.77 -13.87
N LYS A 107 -3.10 -9.48 -13.89
CA LYS A 107 -2.68 -8.84 -15.13
C LYS A 107 -1.34 -9.38 -15.60
N LEU A 108 -0.42 -9.62 -14.69
CA LEU A 108 0.87 -10.18 -15.05
C LEU A 108 0.72 -11.62 -15.56
N ASP A 109 -0.15 -12.40 -14.92
CA ASP A 109 -0.41 -13.76 -15.37
C ASP A 109 -0.98 -13.78 -16.78
N ARG A 110 -1.94 -12.89 -17.04
CA ARG A 110 -2.54 -12.81 -18.35
C ARG A 110 -1.52 -12.42 -19.41
N ALA A 111 -0.67 -11.45 -19.11
CA ALA A 111 0.35 -11.03 -20.02
C ALA A 111 1.33 -12.17 -20.31
N ALA A 112 1.65 -12.95 -19.29
CA ALA A 112 2.54 -14.09 -19.47
C ALA A 112 1.90 -15.14 -20.38
N GLU A 113 0.60 -15.40 -20.19
CA GLU A 113 -0.11 -16.34 -21.03
C GLU A 113 -0.15 -15.88 -22.47
N GLU A 114 -0.44 -14.60 -22.67
CA GLU A 114 -0.47 -14.04 -24.02
C GLU A 114 0.90 -14.14 -24.68
N ARG A 115 1.92 -13.83 -23.92
CA ARG A 115 3.27 -13.93 -24.44
C ARG A 115 3.62 -15.35 -24.81
N ALA A 116 3.16 -16.30 -24.01
CA ALA A 116 3.42 -17.70 -24.26
C ALA A 116 2.81 -18.17 -25.57
N LEU A 117 1.71 -17.59 -25.98
CA LEU A 117 1.09 -17.96 -27.24
C LEU A 117 2.01 -17.67 -28.42
N PHE A 118 2.85 -16.66 -28.30
CA PHE A 118 3.76 -16.30 -29.39
C PHE A 118 5.12 -16.89 -29.23
N ALA A 119 5.37 -17.63 -28.14
CA ALA A 119 6.64 -18.27 -27.90
C ALA A 119 6.56 -19.76 -28.15
N ALA A 120 5.76 -20.17 -29.14
CA ALA A 120 5.61 -21.58 -29.46
C ALA A 120 6.94 -22.16 -29.90
N PRO A 121 7.12 -23.47 -29.73
CA PRO A 121 8.37 -24.12 -30.16
C PRO A 121 8.66 -23.83 -31.62
N GLY A 122 9.89 -23.48 -31.90
CA GLY A 122 10.30 -23.20 -33.24
C GLY A 122 10.13 -21.79 -33.70
N VAL A 123 9.48 -20.96 -32.90
CA VAL A 123 9.32 -19.55 -33.25
C VAL A 123 10.62 -18.80 -33.06
N GLY A 124 11.43 -19.23 -32.10
CA GLY A 124 12.72 -18.61 -31.95
C GLY A 124 12.70 -17.33 -31.15
N LEU A 125 11.60 -17.04 -30.47
CA LEU A 125 11.52 -15.87 -29.65
C LEU A 125 12.22 -16.09 -28.33
N THR A 126 12.94 -15.10 -27.89
CA THR A 126 13.57 -15.17 -26.60
C THR A 126 12.90 -14.15 -25.68
N ALA A 127 12.69 -14.56 -24.45
CA ALA A 127 12.10 -13.67 -23.47
C ALA A 127 13.10 -12.59 -23.12
N PRO A 128 12.63 -11.38 -22.87
CA PRO A 128 13.54 -10.34 -22.42
C PRO A 128 14.10 -10.70 -21.06
N SER A 129 15.32 -10.27 -20.82
CA SER A 129 15.95 -10.52 -19.55
C SER A 129 15.19 -9.80 -18.44
N PRO A 130 14.77 -10.50 -17.44
CA PRO A 130 14.11 -9.83 -16.33
C PRO A 130 15.12 -9.09 -15.49
N GLY A 131 14.65 -8.14 -14.78
CA GLY A 131 15.44 -7.48 -13.80
C GLY A 131 16.51 -6.60 -14.30
N ARG A 132 16.53 -6.35 -15.57
CA ARG A 132 17.50 -5.57 -15.95
C ARG A 132 17.16 -4.28 -15.70
N ASP A 133 17.24 -3.65 -15.17
CA ASP A 133 16.88 -2.48 -14.82
C ASP A 133 16.51 -2.07 -14.54
#